data_c2fde92f55d6bffa6d29680357fb3811
#
_entry.id   c2fde92f55d6bffa6d29680357fb3811
#
_cell.length_a   1.000
_cell.length_b   1.000
_cell.length_c   1.000
_cell.angle_alpha   90.00
_cell.angle_beta   90.00
_cell.angle_gamma   90.00
#
_symmetry.space_group_name_H-M   'P 1'
#
loop_
_entity.id
_entity.type
_entity.pdbx_description
1 polymer ?
#
loop_
_entity_poly.entity_id
_entity_poly.type
_entity_poly.pdbx_seq_one_letter_code
_entity_poly.pdbx_strand_id
1 'polypeptide(L)'
;MTDAIDQLFPAHLQHVQALADRALEREGYDGLVVYSGRPGLHFLDDHGPAFKANPHFLHWAPLQEAPDCFVRYLPGRRPQLVFHQPADYWHKPPAVPTAAWTREFDLTVIREPAAARGLLDAGNRRLACIGELPAEFAEWGFSATNPAGLLAYLHYHRAAKTPYELACMREASLLGAVGHVAAEKAYRAGASEFEVHQAYCSAVGLREQELPYGNIIAFGEGAAILHYTTLGRRRDVPRPTFLIDAGAQFRGYASDITRTHIADAAGTDPTFLELMASMEKLQLELCAAVRPGFDYRQIHLLAHRLIAGALVQSGVVTGCTAEQAAENGVSGVFFPHGIGHLLGIQVHDVAGLAADDSGRTEIPRPAGHRYLRLTRRLEPGVVVTIEPGLYFIDLLLDEAQQNGLGRYIAWDVVRRLQPYGGIRIEDDVACTASGAPENLTRDAFAKVA
;
A
#
# COMPACT_ATOMS: atom_id res chain seq x y z
N MET A 1 -14.76 18.75 -5.06
CA MET A 1 -13.67 18.05 -4.35
C MET A 1 -12.36 18.17 -5.12
N THR A 2 -12.27 17.79 -6.38
CA THR A 2 -11.04 17.89 -7.22
C THR A 2 -10.37 19.26 -7.22
N ASP A 3 -11.14 20.34 -7.30
CA ASP A 3 -10.61 21.72 -7.31
C ASP A 3 -9.91 22.11 -6.00
N ALA A 4 -10.40 21.63 -4.86
CA ALA A 4 -9.77 21.90 -3.56
C ALA A 4 -8.43 21.16 -3.42
N ILE A 5 -8.32 19.94 -3.96
CA ILE A 5 -7.07 19.18 -3.97
C ILE A 5 -6.06 19.83 -4.94
N ASP A 6 -6.53 20.34 -6.09
CA ASP A 6 -5.65 21.03 -7.05
C ASP A 6 -5.05 22.31 -6.46
N GLN A 7 -5.71 22.98 -5.53
CA GLN A 7 -5.15 24.15 -4.83
C GLN A 7 -3.96 23.80 -3.91
N LEU A 8 -3.84 22.55 -3.49
CA LEU A 8 -2.71 22.08 -2.66
C LEU A 8 -1.48 21.69 -3.50
N PHE A 9 -1.68 21.45 -4.80
CA PHE A 9 -0.64 20.92 -5.68
C PHE A 9 0.59 21.84 -5.82
N PRO A 10 0.47 23.18 -5.96
CA PRO A 10 1.65 24.06 -6.07
C PRO A 10 2.61 23.92 -4.88
N ALA A 11 2.08 23.86 -3.65
CA ALA A 11 2.89 23.68 -2.44
C ALA A 11 3.54 22.29 -2.38
N HIS A 12 2.84 21.26 -2.85
CA HIS A 12 3.38 19.91 -3.00
C HIS A 12 4.54 19.90 -3.99
N LEU A 13 4.36 20.49 -5.19
CA LEU A 13 5.41 20.50 -6.19
C LEU A 13 6.64 21.28 -5.72
N GLN A 14 6.46 22.40 -5.01
CA GLN A 14 7.57 23.12 -4.37
C GLN A 14 8.33 22.25 -3.36
N HIS A 15 7.62 21.44 -2.58
CA HIS A 15 8.24 20.46 -1.67
C HIS A 15 9.05 19.41 -2.43
N VAL A 16 8.50 18.84 -3.50
CA VAL A 16 9.19 17.84 -4.35
C VAL A 16 10.44 18.44 -5.00
N GLN A 17 10.36 19.69 -5.49
CA GLN A 17 11.51 20.43 -6.02
C GLN A 17 12.59 20.64 -4.95
N ALA A 18 12.23 21.05 -3.73
CA ALA A 18 13.18 21.24 -2.64
C ALA A 18 13.85 19.93 -2.19
N LEU A 19 13.16 18.78 -2.26
CA LEU A 19 13.77 17.48 -2.05
C LEU A 19 14.74 17.12 -3.18
N ALA A 20 14.34 17.37 -4.43
CA ALA A 20 15.19 17.14 -5.59
C ALA A 20 16.45 18.02 -5.55
N ASP A 21 16.34 19.30 -5.22
CA ASP A 21 17.48 20.22 -5.11
C ASP A 21 18.54 19.68 -4.14
N ARG A 22 18.12 19.25 -2.94
CA ARG A 22 19.02 18.70 -1.92
C ARG A 22 19.63 17.36 -2.35
N ALA A 23 18.84 16.49 -2.98
CA ALA A 23 19.33 15.21 -3.47
C ALA A 23 20.37 15.39 -4.59
N LEU A 24 20.11 16.32 -5.52
CA LEU A 24 21.00 16.64 -6.63
C LEU A 24 22.32 17.27 -6.15
N GLU A 25 22.24 18.25 -5.24
CA GLU A 25 23.42 18.90 -4.62
C GLU A 25 24.30 17.87 -3.93
N ARG A 26 23.72 16.99 -3.12
CA ARG A 26 24.42 15.94 -2.38
C ARG A 26 25.15 14.95 -3.28
N GLU A 27 24.52 14.55 -4.38
CA GLU A 27 25.06 13.55 -5.31
C GLU A 27 25.84 14.17 -6.49
N GLY A 28 25.90 15.52 -6.56
CA GLY A 28 26.66 16.25 -7.55
C GLY A 28 26.07 16.20 -8.96
N TYR A 29 24.75 16.21 -9.08
CA TYR A 29 24.05 16.32 -10.36
C TYR A 29 23.48 17.74 -10.55
N ASP A 30 23.42 18.18 -11.82
CA ASP A 30 22.89 19.49 -12.20
C ASP A 30 21.39 19.48 -12.47
N GLY A 31 20.79 18.31 -12.57
CA GLY A 31 19.36 18.16 -12.81
C GLY A 31 18.90 16.72 -12.84
N LEU A 32 17.57 16.57 -12.91
CA LEU A 32 16.85 15.30 -12.85
C LEU A 32 15.94 15.16 -14.06
N VAL A 33 15.89 13.96 -14.61
CA VAL A 33 14.85 13.50 -15.52
C VAL A 33 14.12 12.33 -14.87
N VAL A 34 12.81 12.36 -14.86
CA VAL A 34 11.97 11.26 -14.36
C VAL A 34 11.12 10.73 -15.50
N TYR A 35 11.29 9.46 -15.81
CA TYR A 35 10.57 8.79 -16.88
C TYR A 35 9.32 8.09 -16.35
N SER A 36 8.19 8.23 -17.03
CA SER A 36 6.94 7.59 -16.61
C SER A 36 6.93 6.08 -16.78
N GLY A 37 7.75 5.56 -17.67
CA GLY A 37 7.78 4.16 -18.05
C GLY A 37 7.05 3.88 -19.38
N ARG A 38 7.12 2.63 -19.82
CA ARG A 38 6.43 2.08 -21.00
C ARG A 38 5.92 0.69 -20.66
N PRO A 39 4.73 0.28 -21.12
CA PRO A 39 4.28 -1.10 -20.96
C PRO A 39 5.21 -2.05 -21.72
N GLY A 40 5.62 -3.14 -21.06
CA GLY A 40 6.32 -4.25 -21.72
C GLY A 40 5.35 -5.12 -22.51
N LEU A 41 5.87 -6.01 -23.37
CA LEU A 41 5.08 -7.05 -24.03
C LEU A 41 5.30 -8.39 -23.31
N HIS A 42 4.30 -9.26 -23.36
CA HIS A 42 4.47 -10.65 -22.98
C HIS A 42 5.40 -11.37 -23.96
N PHE A 43 6.02 -12.46 -23.52
CA PHE A 43 6.96 -13.20 -24.35
C PHE A 43 6.31 -13.67 -25.65
N LEU A 44 6.85 -13.25 -26.79
CA LEU A 44 6.38 -13.54 -28.16
C LEU A 44 4.90 -13.14 -28.42
N ASP A 45 4.42 -12.07 -27.77
CA ASP A 45 3.06 -11.57 -27.89
C ASP A 45 3.08 -10.08 -28.30
N ASP A 46 2.01 -9.61 -28.93
CA ASP A 46 1.76 -8.20 -29.23
C ASP A 46 0.92 -7.50 -28.14
N HIS A 47 0.61 -8.21 -27.04
CA HIS A 47 -0.10 -7.75 -25.87
C HIS A 47 0.80 -7.77 -24.63
N GLY A 48 0.59 -6.85 -23.71
CA GLY A 48 1.36 -6.73 -22.46
C GLY A 48 0.49 -6.48 -21.23
N PRO A 49 1.11 -6.46 -20.04
CA PRO A 49 0.43 -6.08 -18.81
C PRO A 49 -0.06 -4.62 -18.90
N ALA A 50 -1.08 -4.30 -18.12
CA ALA A 50 -1.55 -2.93 -17.99
C ALA A 50 -0.42 -1.99 -17.56
N PHE A 51 -0.34 -0.82 -18.19
CA PHE A 51 0.63 0.19 -17.84
C PHE A 51 0.40 0.71 -16.41
N LYS A 52 1.48 0.81 -15.64
CA LYS A 52 1.51 1.54 -14.37
C LYS A 52 2.66 2.55 -14.44
N ALA A 53 2.34 3.82 -14.28
CA ALA A 53 3.35 4.86 -14.29
C ALA A 53 4.31 4.72 -13.11
N ASN A 54 5.58 5.06 -13.35
CA ASN A 54 6.63 5.08 -12.33
C ASN A 54 6.19 5.94 -11.12
N PRO A 55 6.28 5.44 -9.88
CA PRO A 55 5.90 6.19 -8.68
C PRO A 55 6.63 7.52 -8.51
N HIS A 56 7.91 7.61 -8.93
CA HIS A 56 8.63 8.89 -8.92
C HIS A 56 8.03 9.89 -9.92
N PHE A 57 7.57 9.42 -11.09
CA PHE A 57 6.89 10.28 -12.06
C PHE A 57 5.56 10.79 -11.50
N LEU A 58 4.78 9.91 -10.88
CA LEU A 58 3.50 10.27 -10.24
C LEU A 58 3.66 11.27 -9.10
N HIS A 59 4.79 11.23 -8.38
CA HIS A 59 5.10 12.19 -7.32
C HIS A 59 5.30 13.61 -7.86
N TRP A 60 5.77 13.77 -9.12
CA TRP A 60 5.85 15.04 -9.82
C TRP A 60 4.54 15.42 -10.54
N ALA A 61 3.94 14.48 -11.26
CA ALA A 61 2.79 14.75 -12.14
C ALA A 61 1.75 13.63 -12.01
N PRO A 62 0.49 13.93 -11.63
CA PRO A 62 -0.54 12.91 -11.37
C PRO A 62 -1.14 12.35 -12.68
N LEU A 63 -0.29 11.78 -13.54
CA LEU A 63 -0.62 11.20 -14.85
C LEU A 63 -0.39 9.70 -14.84
N GLN A 64 -1.44 8.93 -14.58
CA GLN A 64 -1.36 7.48 -14.43
C GLN A 64 -1.29 6.74 -15.76
N GLU A 65 -2.01 7.23 -16.78
CA GLU A 65 -2.11 6.64 -18.12
C GLU A 65 -1.29 7.42 -19.15
N ALA A 66 0.00 7.67 -18.85
CA ALA A 66 0.86 8.50 -19.67
C ALA A 66 2.22 7.81 -19.93
N PRO A 67 2.26 6.74 -20.76
CA PRO A 67 3.52 6.10 -21.13
C PRO A 67 4.40 7.05 -21.95
N ASP A 68 5.72 6.85 -21.86
CA ASP A 68 6.73 7.61 -22.59
C ASP A 68 6.71 9.13 -22.33
N CYS A 69 6.26 9.53 -21.15
CA CYS A 69 6.31 10.90 -20.67
C CYS A 69 7.52 11.13 -19.77
N PHE A 70 7.96 12.38 -19.67
CA PHE A 70 9.13 12.75 -18.86
C PHE A 70 8.84 14.03 -18.07
N VAL A 71 9.34 14.07 -16.85
CA VAL A 71 9.54 15.34 -16.13
C VAL A 71 11.03 15.63 -16.13
N ARG A 72 11.43 16.81 -16.64
CA ARG A 72 12.79 17.34 -16.53
C ARG A 72 12.80 18.47 -15.52
N TYR A 73 13.68 18.39 -14.56
CA TYR A 73 13.88 19.42 -13.55
C TYR A 73 15.32 19.88 -13.47
N LEU A 74 15.50 21.18 -13.44
CA LEU A 74 16.78 21.87 -13.16
C LEU A 74 16.58 22.77 -11.95
N PRO A 75 17.45 22.76 -10.93
CA PRO A 75 17.36 23.61 -9.76
C PRO A 75 17.09 25.08 -10.09
N GLY A 76 16.10 25.66 -9.41
CA GLY A 76 15.70 27.05 -9.63
C GLY A 76 14.94 27.30 -10.94
N ARG A 77 14.56 26.28 -11.69
CA ARG A 77 13.76 26.39 -12.90
C ARG A 77 12.40 25.73 -12.72
N ARG A 78 11.42 26.22 -13.48
CA ARG A 78 10.12 25.57 -13.61
C ARG A 78 10.33 24.18 -14.21
N PRO A 79 9.69 23.10 -13.67
CA PRO A 79 9.84 21.79 -14.24
C PRO A 79 9.17 21.71 -15.63
N GLN A 80 9.80 21.00 -16.55
CA GLN A 80 9.25 20.71 -17.87
C GLN A 80 8.56 19.36 -17.86
N LEU A 81 7.31 19.33 -18.33
CA LEU A 81 6.57 18.08 -18.60
C LEU A 81 6.59 17.83 -20.11
N VAL A 82 7.32 16.79 -20.53
CA VAL A 82 7.29 16.29 -21.91
C VAL A 82 6.23 15.22 -22.00
N PHE A 83 5.10 15.55 -22.64
CA PHE A 83 3.92 14.71 -22.72
C PHE A 83 3.85 14.01 -24.09
N HIS A 84 3.89 12.70 -24.07
CA HIS A 84 3.77 11.89 -25.28
C HIS A 84 2.29 11.70 -25.66
N GLN A 85 1.91 12.21 -26.80
CA GLN A 85 0.60 11.97 -27.41
C GLN A 85 0.83 11.41 -28.83
N PRO A 86 0.87 10.08 -28.99
CA PRO A 86 1.13 9.46 -30.29
C PRO A 86 0.04 9.80 -31.32
N ALA A 87 0.41 9.80 -32.59
CA ALA A 87 -0.55 9.74 -33.68
C ALA A 87 -0.91 8.26 -33.91
N ASP A 88 -1.93 7.80 -33.24
CA ASP A 88 -2.34 6.39 -33.25
C ASP A 88 -3.80 6.26 -33.72
N TYR A 89 -4.08 5.28 -34.56
CA TYR A 89 -5.43 4.93 -35.01
C TYR A 89 -5.88 3.55 -34.45
N TRP A 90 -4.97 2.79 -33.83
CA TRP A 90 -5.28 1.53 -33.14
C TRP A 90 -5.79 1.77 -31.73
N HIS A 91 -5.21 2.74 -31.04
CA HIS A 91 -5.55 3.07 -29.66
C HIS A 91 -5.94 4.54 -29.57
N LYS A 92 -6.85 4.85 -28.67
CA LYS A 92 -7.19 6.25 -28.37
C LYS A 92 -5.98 6.92 -27.69
N PRO A 93 -5.34 7.92 -28.33
CA PRO A 93 -4.24 8.64 -27.69
C PRO A 93 -4.68 9.31 -26.38
N PRO A 94 -3.82 9.37 -25.36
CA PRO A 94 -4.13 10.09 -24.13
C PRO A 94 -4.40 11.58 -24.46
N ALA A 95 -5.39 12.16 -23.78
CA ALA A 95 -5.68 13.58 -23.92
C ALA A 95 -4.57 14.41 -23.27
N VAL A 96 -4.20 15.53 -23.93
CA VAL A 96 -3.30 16.49 -23.30
C VAL A 96 -3.93 17.00 -21.99
N PRO A 97 -3.22 16.93 -20.86
CA PRO A 97 -3.79 17.31 -19.58
C PRO A 97 -4.06 18.82 -19.52
N THR A 98 -5.24 19.18 -19.01
CA THR A 98 -5.70 20.59 -18.89
C THR A 98 -6.06 20.98 -17.47
N ALA A 99 -5.94 20.06 -16.50
CA ALA A 99 -6.23 20.32 -15.09
C ALA A 99 -5.33 21.44 -14.52
N ALA A 100 -5.80 22.08 -13.44
CA ALA A 100 -5.14 23.26 -12.87
C ALA A 100 -3.65 23.03 -12.50
N TRP A 101 -3.31 21.82 -12.06
CA TRP A 101 -1.94 21.45 -11.70
C TRP A 101 -0.95 21.57 -12.88
N THR A 102 -1.39 21.46 -14.16
CA THR A 102 -0.53 21.57 -15.34
C THR A 102 0.10 22.95 -15.48
N ARG A 103 -0.50 23.98 -14.87
CA ARG A 103 0.04 25.36 -14.88
C ARG A 103 1.38 25.47 -14.16
N GLU A 104 1.74 24.49 -13.38
CA GLU A 104 3.01 24.43 -12.65
C GLU A 104 4.17 23.91 -13.52
N PHE A 105 3.90 23.50 -14.75
CA PHE A 105 4.87 22.92 -15.68
C PHE A 105 4.99 23.73 -16.97
N ASP A 106 6.17 23.68 -17.57
CA ASP A 106 6.38 24.00 -18.97
C ASP A 106 6.02 22.75 -19.80
N LEU A 107 4.76 22.70 -20.28
CA LEU A 107 4.22 21.54 -20.99
C LEU A 107 4.64 21.54 -22.47
N THR A 108 5.29 20.48 -22.93
CA THR A 108 5.63 20.24 -24.33
C THR A 108 5.03 18.92 -24.78
N VAL A 109 4.26 18.94 -25.87
CA VAL A 109 3.66 17.73 -26.44
C VAL A 109 4.56 17.18 -27.54
N ILE A 110 4.87 15.88 -27.49
CA ILE A 110 5.62 15.15 -28.51
C ILE A 110 4.73 14.07 -29.15
N ARG A 111 5.01 13.70 -30.40
CA ARG A 111 4.28 12.65 -31.13
C ARG A 111 5.01 11.31 -31.14
N GLU A 112 6.32 11.34 -31.00
CA GLU A 112 7.22 10.19 -31.00
C GLU A 112 8.11 10.27 -29.75
N PRO A 113 8.33 9.19 -28.99
CA PRO A 113 9.16 9.22 -27.79
C PRO A 113 10.59 9.72 -28.05
N ALA A 114 11.17 9.40 -29.22
CA ALA A 114 12.50 9.83 -29.62
C ALA A 114 12.66 11.37 -29.73
N ALA A 115 11.56 12.10 -29.96
CA ALA A 115 11.58 13.57 -30.00
C ALA A 115 11.92 14.19 -28.63
N ALA A 116 11.73 13.44 -27.53
CA ALA A 116 12.12 13.88 -26.20
C ALA A 116 13.64 14.08 -26.07
N ARG A 117 14.47 13.35 -26.83
CA ARG A 117 15.94 13.43 -26.75
C ARG A 117 16.46 14.86 -26.79
N GLY A 118 16.00 15.66 -27.79
CA GLY A 118 16.44 17.05 -27.93
C GLY A 118 15.94 17.97 -26.81
N LEU A 119 14.77 17.67 -26.23
CA LEU A 119 14.19 18.43 -25.11
C LEU A 119 14.87 18.10 -23.79
N LEU A 120 15.40 16.87 -23.65
CA LEU A 120 16.06 16.35 -22.47
C LEU A 120 17.59 16.45 -22.55
N ASP A 121 18.12 17.02 -23.63
CA ASP A 121 19.57 17.16 -23.85
C ASP A 121 20.24 17.82 -22.64
N ALA A 122 21.26 17.14 -22.14
CA ALA A 122 22.04 17.59 -20.99
C ALA A 122 22.94 18.80 -21.34
N GLY A 123 23.36 18.94 -22.60
CA GLY A 123 24.47 19.78 -22.93
C GLY A 123 25.71 19.40 -22.12
N ASN A 124 26.27 20.36 -21.38
CA ASN A 124 27.40 20.13 -20.48
C ASN A 124 26.98 19.77 -19.02
N ARG A 125 25.69 19.50 -18.76
CA ARG A 125 25.16 19.23 -17.40
C ARG A 125 25.22 17.74 -17.08
N ARG A 126 25.43 17.44 -15.81
CA ARG A 126 25.32 16.09 -15.27
C ARG A 126 23.85 15.83 -14.89
N LEU A 127 23.06 15.22 -15.78
CA LEU A 127 21.67 14.85 -15.49
C LEU A 127 21.59 13.42 -14.97
N ALA A 128 20.91 13.23 -13.82
CA ALA A 128 20.46 11.92 -13.37
C ALA A 128 19.11 11.60 -14.02
N CYS A 129 18.88 10.32 -14.31
CA CYS A 129 17.57 9.84 -14.76
C CYS A 129 17.01 8.81 -13.77
N ILE A 130 15.71 8.90 -13.45
CA ILE A 130 14.98 7.90 -12.66
C ILE A 130 13.93 7.25 -13.57
N GLY A 131 13.93 5.91 -13.60
CA GLY A 131 12.97 5.09 -14.33
C GLY A 131 13.59 3.88 -14.99
N GLU A 132 12.73 3.03 -15.54
CA GLU A 132 13.12 1.85 -16.33
C GLU A 132 13.26 2.29 -17.80
N LEU A 133 14.44 2.77 -18.16
CA LEU A 133 14.68 3.29 -19.51
C LEU A 133 14.75 2.15 -20.53
N PRO A 134 14.00 2.23 -21.66
CA PRO A 134 14.21 1.37 -22.81
C PRO A 134 15.65 1.46 -23.33
N ALA A 135 16.15 0.37 -23.93
CA ALA A 135 17.53 0.27 -24.42
C ALA A 135 17.88 1.41 -25.41
N GLU A 136 16.94 1.81 -26.25
CA GLU A 136 17.11 2.92 -27.22
C GLU A 136 17.32 4.30 -26.57
N PHE A 137 17.01 4.47 -25.27
CA PHE A 137 17.24 5.71 -24.53
C PHE A 137 18.58 5.71 -23.77
N ALA A 138 19.29 4.59 -23.74
CA ALA A 138 20.57 4.48 -23.03
C ALA A 138 21.63 5.49 -23.53
N GLU A 139 21.58 5.86 -24.82
CA GLU A 139 22.52 6.77 -25.46
C GLU A 139 22.08 8.26 -25.39
N TRP A 140 21.07 8.61 -24.58
CA TRP A 140 20.60 10.00 -24.50
C TRP A 140 21.48 10.92 -23.65
N GLY A 141 22.57 10.39 -23.11
CA GLY A 141 23.60 11.19 -22.43
C GLY A 141 23.31 11.49 -20.96
N PHE A 142 22.46 10.70 -20.29
CA PHE A 142 22.31 10.79 -18.84
C PHE A 142 23.59 10.35 -18.13
N SER A 143 24.00 11.12 -17.13
CA SER A 143 25.24 10.83 -16.36
C SER A 143 25.09 9.61 -15.47
N ALA A 144 23.89 9.30 -15.02
CA ALA A 144 23.53 8.10 -14.29
C ALA A 144 22.05 7.80 -14.44
N THR A 145 21.70 6.49 -14.41
CA THR A 145 20.31 6.01 -14.34
C THR A 145 20.10 5.36 -12.99
N ASN A 146 19.04 5.76 -12.30
CA ASN A 146 18.67 5.26 -10.98
C ASN A 146 19.81 5.30 -9.94
N PRO A 147 20.52 6.44 -9.77
CA PRO A 147 21.65 6.50 -8.84
C PRO A 147 21.16 6.23 -7.40
N ALA A 148 21.80 5.26 -6.74
CA ALA A 148 21.34 4.71 -5.47
C ALA A 148 21.25 5.76 -4.35
N GLY A 149 22.24 6.69 -4.26
CA GLY A 149 22.24 7.74 -3.23
C GLY A 149 21.08 8.73 -3.40
N LEU A 150 20.80 9.12 -4.65
CA LEU A 150 19.69 10.01 -4.98
C LEU A 150 18.34 9.33 -4.67
N LEU A 151 18.18 8.08 -5.07
CA LEU A 151 16.96 7.31 -4.76
C LEU A 151 16.78 7.14 -3.26
N ALA A 152 17.82 6.80 -2.50
CA ALA A 152 17.76 6.62 -1.05
C ALA A 152 17.25 7.89 -0.35
N TYR A 153 17.81 9.05 -0.73
CA TYR A 153 17.38 10.34 -0.20
C TYR A 153 15.89 10.60 -0.49
N LEU A 154 15.48 10.48 -1.76
CA LEU A 154 14.10 10.73 -2.17
C LEU A 154 13.13 9.75 -1.50
N HIS A 155 13.49 8.47 -1.42
CA HIS A 155 12.67 7.43 -0.77
C HIS A 155 12.46 7.72 0.72
N TYR A 156 13.53 8.11 1.42
CA TYR A 156 13.45 8.39 2.85
C TYR A 156 12.48 9.52 3.16
N HIS A 157 12.57 10.62 2.42
CA HIS A 157 11.76 11.83 2.64
C HIS A 157 10.33 11.71 2.08
N ARG A 158 10.09 10.86 1.06
CA ARG A 158 8.75 10.57 0.54
C ARG A 158 7.82 9.88 1.56
N ALA A 159 8.38 9.29 2.62
CA ALA A 159 7.59 8.68 3.68
C ALA A 159 6.66 9.70 4.37
N ALA A 160 7.08 10.95 4.54
CA ALA A 160 6.26 12.03 5.11
C ALA A 160 5.45 12.70 4.00
N LYS A 161 4.13 12.61 4.08
CA LYS A 161 3.18 13.08 3.05
C LYS A 161 2.90 14.58 3.20
N THR A 162 2.86 15.28 2.09
CA THR A 162 2.37 16.66 2.01
C THR A 162 0.86 16.72 2.20
N PRO A 163 0.27 17.91 2.47
CA PRO A 163 -1.18 18.07 2.53
C PRO A 163 -1.92 17.62 1.25
N TYR A 164 -1.31 17.78 0.06
CA TYR A 164 -1.84 17.28 -1.20
C TYR A 164 -1.92 15.75 -1.22
N GLU A 165 -0.83 15.08 -0.84
CA GLU A 165 -0.77 13.62 -0.80
C GLU A 165 -1.77 13.04 0.19
N LEU A 166 -1.87 13.62 1.40
CA LEU A 166 -2.86 13.23 2.39
C LEU A 166 -4.29 13.43 1.88
N ALA A 167 -4.56 14.50 1.14
CA ALA A 167 -5.88 14.71 0.53
C ALA A 167 -6.19 13.64 -0.52
N CYS A 168 -5.22 13.24 -1.35
CA CYS A 168 -5.38 12.14 -2.30
C CYS A 168 -5.62 10.80 -1.60
N MET A 169 -4.91 10.52 -0.50
CA MET A 169 -5.08 9.28 0.28
C MET A 169 -6.45 9.22 0.98
N ARG A 170 -6.97 10.36 1.47
CA ARG A 170 -8.34 10.44 2.00
C ARG A 170 -9.40 10.09 0.94
N GLU A 171 -9.23 10.57 -0.29
CA GLU A 171 -10.11 10.19 -1.42
C GLU A 171 -9.96 8.72 -1.78
N ALA A 172 -8.75 8.17 -1.80
CA ALA A 172 -8.51 6.75 -2.03
C ALA A 172 -9.20 5.90 -0.96
N SER A 173 -9.09 6.27 0.33
CA SER A 173 -9.76 5.59 1.44
C SER A 173 -11.29 5.70 1.34
N LEU A 174 -11.81 6.85 0.89
CA LEU A 174 -13.25 7.02 0.66
C LEU A 174 -13.76 6.09 -0.45
N LEU A 175 -13.05 6.02 -1.58
CA LEU A 175 -13.36 5.08 -2.66
C LEU A 175 -13.30 3.63 -2.17
N GLY A 176 -12.24 3.27 -1.43
CA GLY A 176 -12.10 1.95 -0.82
C GLY A 176 -13.28 1.59 0.09
N ALA A 177 -13.69 2.50 0.97
CA ALA A 177 -14.83 2.29 1.86
C ALA A 177 -16.15 2.06 1.07
N VAL A 178 -16.39 2.81 -0.01
CA VAL A 178 -17.54 2.59 -0.91
C VAL A 178 -17.49 1.18 -1.51
N GLY A 179 -16.31 0.75 -1.95
CA GLY A 179 -16.09 -0.61 -2.50
C GLY A 179 -16.38 -1.69 -1.46
N HIS A 180 -15.89 -1.53 -0.23
CA HIS A 180 -16.11 -2.48 0.88
C HIS A 180 -17.60 -2.63 1.23
N VAL A 181 -18.35 -1.54 1.30
CA VAL A 181 -19.80 -1.58 1.54
C VAL A 181 -20.53 -2.34 0.41
N ALA A 182 -20.16 -2.11 -0.85
CA ALA A 182 -20.73 -2.83 -1.98
C ALA A 182 -20.36 -4.33 -1.96
N ALA A 183 -19.13 -4.67 -1.61
CA ALA A 183 -18.65 -6.04 -1.48
C ALA A 183 -19.38 -6.79 -0.37
N GLU A 184 -19.53 -6.18 0.81
CA GLU A 184 -20.29 -6.78 1.93
C GLU A 184 -21.75 -7.03 1.53
N LYS A 185 -22.39 -6.08 0.86
CA LYS A 185 -23.77 -6.23 0.36
C LYS A 185 -23.89 -7.40 -0.63
N ALA A 186 -22.93 -7.56 -1.54
CA ALA A 186 -22.89 -8.66 -2.50
C ALA A 186 -22.70 -10.01 -1.78
N TYR A 187 -21.77 -10.09 -0.82
CA TYR A 187 -21.57 -11.27 0.03
C TYR A 187 -22.85 -11.68 0.75
N ARG A 188 -23.53 -10.75 1.42
CA ARG A 188 -24.79 -11.01 2.13
C ARG A 188 -25.93 -11.42 1.20
N ALA A 189 -25.90 -10.99 -0.08
CA ALA A 189 -26.85 -11.42 -1.12
C ALA A 189 -26.52 -12.80 -1.70
N GLY A 190 -25.44 -13.45 -1.26
CA GLY A 190 -25.09 -14.80 -1.69
C GLY A 190 -24.21 -14.85 -2.94
N ALA A 191 -23.53 -13.76 -3.29
CA ALA A 191 -22.59 -13.75 -4.41
C ALA A 191 -21.35 -14.63 -4.16
N SER A 192 -20.73 -15.13 -5.22
CA SER A 192 -19.43 -15.80 -5.18
C SER A 192 -18.29 -14.79 -4.93
N GLU A 193 -17.08 -15.25 -4.58
CA GLU A 193 -15.93 -14.37 -4.38
C GLU A 193 -15.64 -13.51 -5.62
N PHE A 194 -15.74 -14.10 -6.81
CA PHE A 194 -15.58 -13.39 -8.08
C PHE A 194 -16.65 -12.28 -8.26
N GLU A 195 -17.92 -12.56 -7.95
CA GLU A 195 -18.99 -11.57 -8.05
C GLU A 195 -18.87 -10.46 -7.01
N VAL A 196 -18.36 -10.78 -5.81
CA VAL A 196 -18.02 -9.79 -4.77
C VAL A 196 -16.89 -8.87 -5.27
N HIS A 197 -15.85 -9.44 -5.90
CA HIS A 197 -14.78 -8.66 -6.53
C HIS A 197 -15.32 -7.71 -7.60
N GLN A 198 -16.21 -8.19 -8.48
CA GLN A 198 -16.83 -7.34 -9.51
C GLN A 198 -17.69 -6.22 -8.89
N ALA A 199 -18.41 -6.52 -7.81
CA ALA A 199 -19.22 -5.52 -7.09
C ALA A 199 -18.30 -4.42 -6.50
N TYR A 200 -17.16 -4.79 -5.92
CA TYR A 200 -16.14 -3.87 -5.45
C TYR A 200 -15.65 -2.96 -6.58
N CYS A 201 -15.11 -3.54 -7.67
CA CYS A 201 -14.57 -2.79 -8.80
C CYS A 201 -15.60 -1.84 -9.42
N SER A 202 -16.85 -2.30 -9.56
CA SER A 202 -17.95 -1.48 -10.09
C SER A 202 -18.26 -0.28 -9.17
N ALA A 203 -18.24 -0.49 -7.86
CA ALA A 203 -18.55 0.56 -6.88
C ALA A 203 -17.46 1.63 -6.79
N VAL A 204 -16.19 1.23 -6.84
CA VAL A 204 -15.05 2.17 -6.83
C VAL A 204 -14.84 2.84 -8.20
N GLY A 205 -15.45 2.31 -9.27
CA GLY A 205 -15.31 2.83 -10.63
C GLY A 205 -13.93 2.60 -11.23
N LEU A 206 -13.20 1.59 -10.78
CA LEU A 206 -11.87 1.21 -11.25
C LEU A 206 -11.91 -0.18 -11.91
N ARG A 207 -11.19 -0.30 -13.03
CA ARG A 207 -10.90 -1.62 -13.62
C ARG A 207 -9.92 -2.37 -12.71
N GLU A 208 -9.92 -3.70 -12.76
CA GLU A 208 -9.02 -4.53 -11.94
C GLU A 208 -7.55 -4.09 -12.04
N GLN A 209 -7.09 -3.76 -13.24
CA GLN A 209 -5.73 -3.29 -13.50
C GLN A 209 -5.40 -1.88 -12.97
N GLU A 210 -6.44 -1.10 -12.63
CA GLU A 210 -6.30 0.24 -12.04
C GLU A 210 -6.28 0.20 -10.51
N LEU A 211 -6.60 -0.95 -9.92
CA LEU A 211 -6.49 -1.15 -8.48
C LEU A 211 -5.02 -1.04 -8.04
N PRO A 212 -4.75 -0.55 -6.83
CA PRO A 212 -3.38 -0.45 -6.31
C PRO A 212 -2.73 -1.83 -6.19
N TYR A 213 -3.52 -2.85 -5.83
CA TYR A 213 -3.16 -4.27 -5.76
C TYR A 213 -4.36 -5.16 -6.09
N GLY A 214 -4.13 -6.45 -6.33
CA GLY A 214 -5.20 -7.42 -6.56
C GLY A 214 -5.99 -7.70 -5.30
N ASN A 215 -7.31 -7.56 -5.35
CA ASN A 215 -8.18 -7.79 -4.20
C ASN A 215 -8.06 -9.21 -3.67
N ILE A 216 -7.98 -9.35 -2.36
CA ILE A 216 -8.15 -10.61 -1.63
C ILE A 216 -9.60 -10.67 -1.17
N ILE A 217 -10.34 -11.67 -1.64
CA ILE A 217 -11.72 -11.92 -1.29
C ILE A 217 -11.83 -13.39 -0.95
N ALA A 218 -11.93 -13.71 0.33
CA ALA A 218 -11.83 -15.07 0.83
C ALA A 218 -13.02 -15.44 1.73
N PHE A 219 -13.64 -16.59 1.48
CA PHE A 219 -14.69 -17.14 2.32
C PHE A 219 -14.14 -18.26 3.19
N GLY A 220 -14.57 -18.31 4.46
CA GLY A 220 -14.24 -19.36 5.41
C GLY A 220 -12.75 -19.67 5.47
N GLU A 221 -12.35 -20.92 5.30
CA GLU A 221 -10.97 -21.40 5.36
C GLU A 221 -10.01 -20.63 4.43
N GLY A 222 -10.51 -20.09 3.30
CA GLY A 222 -9.72 -19.26 2.39
C GLY A 222 -9.10 -18.05 3.07
N ALA A 223 -9.74 -17.52 4.13
CA ALA A 223 -9.23 -16.38 4.90
C ALA A 223 -7.96 -16.70 5.71
N ALA A 224 -7.57 -17.97 5.85
CA ALA A 224 -6.27 -18.36 6.41
C ALA A 224 -5.11 -18.25 5.40
N ILE A 225 -5.38 -18.03 4.12
CA ILE A 225 -4.37 -17.85 3.07
C ILE A 225 -4.12 -16.36 2.92
N LEU A 226 -2.96 -15.88 3.36
CA LEU A 226 -2.67 -14.45 3.50
C LEU A 226 -2.79 -13.67 2.17
N HIS A 227 -2.38 -14.26 1.04
CA HIS A 227 -2.54 -13.69 -0.30
C HIS A 227 -3.45 -14.58 -1.16
N TYR A 228 -4.70 -14.70 -0.76
CA TYR A 228 -5.71 -15.49 -1.46
C TYR A 228 -6.23 -14.74 -2.70
N THR A 229 -5.83 -15.19 -3.88
CA THR A 229 -6.16 -14.54 -5.16
C THR A 229 -7.04 -15.40 -6.09
N THR A 230 -7.64 -16.48 -5.55
CA THR A 230 -8.37 -17.47 -6.37
C THR A 230 -9.65 -16.91 -6.97
N LEU A 231 -10.39 -16.05 -6.25
CA LEU A 231 -11.69 -15.51 -6.64
C LEU A 231 -12.66 -16.60 -7.16
N GLY A 232 -13.04 -17.50 -6.26
CA GLY A 232 -13.92 -18.64 -6.56
C GLY A 232 -15.24 -18.19 -7.19
N ARG A 233 -15.72 -18.96 -8.20
CA ARG A 233 -16.93 -18.63 -8.97
C ARG A 233 -18.20 -19.33 -8.50
N ARG A 234 -18.08 -20.25 -7.52
CA ARG A 234 -19.21 -21.01 -6.98
C ARG A 234 -19.88 -20.22 -5.87
N ARG A 235 -21.23 -20.21 -5.88
CA ARG A 235 -22.05 -19.62 -4.81
C ARG A 235 -22.39 -20.63 -3.71
N ASP A 236 -22.38 -21.92 -4.05
CA ASP A 236 -22.77 -23.05 -3.17
C ASP A 236 -21.58 -23.56 -2.33
N VAL A 237 -20.80 -22.66 -1.75
CA VAL A 237 -19.66 -22.98 -0.87
C VAL A 237 -19.96 -22.55 0.57
N PRO A 238 -19.38 -23.23 1.58
CA PRO A 238 -19.41 -22.75 2.96
C PRO A 238 -18.79 -21.34 3.05
N ARG A 239 -19.49 -20.44 3.72
CA ARG A 239 -19.03 -19.04 3.87
C ARG A 239 -19.40 -18.48 5.24
N PRO A 240 -18.90 -19.11 6.33
CA PRO A 240 -19.18 -18.62 7.68
C PRO A 240 -18.57 -17.22 7.92
N THR A 241 -17.48 -16.91 7.21
CA THR A 241 -16.79 -15.62 7.22
C THR A 241 -16.54 -15.12 5.81
N PHE A 242 -16.32 -13.83 5.70
CA PHE A 242 -15.86 -13.12 4.53
C PHE A 242 -14.74 -12.16 4.92
N LEU A 243 -13.53 -12.44 4.50
CA LEU A 243 -12.40 -11.53 4.59
C LEU A 243 -12.22 -10.84 3.24
N ILE A 244 -12.21 -9.52 3.26
CA ILE A 244 -11.88 -8.68 2.12
C ILE A 244 -10.68 -7.79 2.48
N ASP A 245 -9.64 -7.87 1.64
CA ASP A 245 -8.50 -6.97 1.65
C ASP A 245 -8.42 -6.36 0.26
N ALA A 246 -8.83 -5.10 0.18
CA ALA A 246 -9.04 -4.39 -1.08
C ALA A 246 -8.86 -2.90 -0.91
N GLY A 247 -8.02 -2.32 -1.75
CA GLY A 247 -7.77 -0.90 -1.80
C GLY A 247 -8.29 -0.24 -3.06
N ALA A 248 -8.39 1.08 -3.00
CA ALA A 248 -8.61 1.93 -4.17
C ALA A 248 -7.45 2.91 -4.32
N GLN A 249 -7.44 3.67 -5.40
CA GLN A 249 -6.44 4.71 -5.60
C GLN A 249 -7.07 5.99 -6.13
N PHE A 250 -6.43 7.12 -5.79
CA PHE A 250 -6.77 8.42 -6.33
C PHE A 250 -5.49 9.16 -6.71
N ARG A 251 -5.34 9.52 -8.00
CA ARG A 251 -4.13 10.18 -8.54
C ARG A 251 -2.83 9.43 -8.26
N GLY A 252 -2.90 8.09 -8.18
CA GLY A 252 -1.77 7.22 -7.90
C GLY A 252 -1.53 6.95 -6.41
N TYR A 253 -2.18 7.64 -5.50
CA TYR A 253 -2.10 7.37 -4.06
C TYR A 253 -3.09 6.27 -3.66
N ALA A 254 -2.60 5.28 -2.93
CA ALA A 254 -3.37 4.11 -2.54
C ALA A 254 -4.07 4.27 -1.20
N SER A 255 -5.14 3.49 -1.02
CA SER A 255 -5.61 2.99 0.27
C SER A 255 -5.36 1.49 0.37
N ASP A 256 -5.25 0.99 1.61
CA ASP A 256 -5.07 -0.41 1.94
C ASP A 256 -5.99 -0.77 3.10
N ILE A 257 -7.02 -1.59 2.82
CA ILE A 257 -8.12 -1.77 3.75
C ILE A 257 -8.50 -3.24 3.85
N THR A 258 -8.46 -3.80 5.06
CA THR A 258 -9.00 -5.14 5.31
C THR A 258 -10.16 -5.10 6.30
N ARG A 259 -11.19 -5.89 6.01
CA ARG A 259 -12.31 -6.18 6.92
C ARG A 259 -12.65 -7.67 6.90
N THR A 260 -13.05 -8.16 8.06
CA THR A 260 -13.60 -9.51 8.19
C THR A 260 -15.05 -9.41 8.66
N HIS A 261 -15.94 -10.11 7.97
CA HIS A 261 -17.38 -10.16 8.26
C HIS A 261 -17.79 -11.57 8.58
N ILE A 262 -18.75 -11.74 9.48
CA ILE A 262 -19.43 -13.02 9.75
C ILE A 262 -20.78 -13.07 9.02
N ALA A 263 -21.15 -14.25 8.54
CA ALA A 263 -22.40 -14.44 7.81
C ALA A 263 -23.62 -14.28 8.73
N ASP A 264 -23.60 -14.99 9.85
CA ASP A 264 -24.66 -15.03 10.84
C ASP A 264 -24.07 -15.21 12.24
N ALA A 265 -24.31 -14.23 13.10
CA ALA A 265 -23.80 -14.28 14.48
C ALA A 265 -24.43 -15.42 15.31
N ALA A 266 -25.70 -15.76 15.05
CA ALA A 266 -26.38 -16.80 15.80
C ALA A 266 -25.83 -18.21 15.49
N GLY A 267 -25.34 -18.43 14.28
CA GLY A 267 -24.73 -19.69 13.85
C GLY A 267 -23.22 -19.77 14.02
N THR A 268 -22.58 -18.70 14.50
CA THR A 268 -21.11 -18.63 14.64
C THR A 268 -20.66 -19.13 16.01
N ASP A 269 -19.52 -19.86 16.06
CA ASP A 269 -18.93 -20.32 17.32
C ASP A 269 -18.70 -19.11 18.26
N PRO A 270 -19.18 -19.16 19.53
CA PRO A 270 -19.02 -18.03 20.44
C PRO A 270 -17.58 -17.60 20.67
N THR A 271 -16.62 -18.53 20.62
CA THR A 271 -15.20 -18.23 20.74
C THR A 271 -14.70 -17.39 19.56
N PHE A 272 -15.20 -17.66 18.33
CA PHE A 272 -14.85 -16.86 17.16
C PHE A 272 -15.43 -15.43 17.26
N LEU A 273 -16.66 -15.28 17.77
CA LEU A 273 -17.25 -13.96 18.03
C LEU A 273 -16.45 -13.15 19.07
N GLU A 274 -15.97 -13.80 20.12
CA GLU A 274 -15.10 -13.19 21.13
C GLU A 274 -13.76 -12.73 20.52
N LEU A 275 -13.16 -13.58 19.67
CA LEU A 275 -11.93 -13.22 18.95
C LEU A 275 -12.15 -12.03 18.01
N MET A 276 -13.26 -11.99 17.25
CA MET A 276 -13.62 -10.86 16.40
C MET A 276 -13.71 -9.55 17.19
N ALA A 277 -14.43 -9.57 18.32
CA ALA A 277 -14.56 -8.40 19.18
C ALA A 277 -13.22 -7.95 19.77
N SER A 278 -12.39 -8.92 20.16
CA SER A 278 -11.02 -8.65 20.68
C SER A 278 -10.12 -8.05 19.61
N MET A 279 -10.16 -8.57 18.38
CA MET A 279 -9.38 -8.07 17.26
C MET A 279 -9.78 -6.65 16.88
N GLU A 280 -11.07 -6.33 16.88
CA GLU A 280 -11.57 -4.96 16.64
C GLU A 280 -11.02 -3.97 17.70
N LYS A 281 -11.10 -4.36 18.98
CA LYS A 281 -10.61 -3.54 20.10
C LYS A 281 -9.11 -3.30 20.04
N LEU A 282 -8.30 -4.37 19.86
CA LEU A 282 -6.85 -4.25 19.84
C LEU A 282 -6.35 -3.49 18.61
N GLN A 283 -7.03 -3.59 17.47
CA GLN A 283 -6.68 -2.84 16.26
C GLN A 283 -6.83 -1.33 16.51
N LEU A 284 -7.90 -0.88 17.15
CA LEU A 284 -8.08 0.53 17.53
C LEU A 284 -7.01 1.01 18.52
N GLU A 285 -6.61 0.16 19.48
CA GLU A 285 -5.54 0.47 20.42
C GLU A 285 -4.20 0.63 19.70
N LEU A 286 -3.91 -0.22 18.71
CA LEU A 286 -2.71 -0.13 17.88
C LEU A 286 -2.72 1.11 16.98
N CYS A 287 -3.85 1.47 16.39
CA CYS A 287 -4.00 2.73 15.66
C CYS A 287 -3.70 3.94 16.56
N ALA A 288 -4.18 3.95 17.80
CA ALA A 288 -3.93 5.02 18.76
C ALA A 288 -2.46 5.17 19.15
N ALA A 289 -1.62 4.15 18.93
CA ALA A 289 -0.18 4.19 19.16
C ALA A 289 0.62 4.88 18.04
N VAL A 290 0.00 5.19 16.89
CA VAL A 290 0.62 5.91 15.77
C VAL A 290 0.80 7.38 16.15
N ARG A 291 1.98 7.71 16.72
CA ARG A 291 2.29 9.07 17.25
C ARG A 291 3.71 9.48 16.88
N PRO A 292 4.00 10.78 16.76
CA PRO A 292 5.35 11.27 16.51
C PRO A 292 6.36 10.76 17.53
N GLY A 293 7.51 10.30 17.04
CA GLY A 293 8.60 9.77 17.86
C GLY A 293 8.42 8.32 18.34
N PHE A 294 7.23 7.72 18.11
CA PHE A 294 7.02 6.33 18.49
C PHE A 294 7.76 5.38 17.55
N ASP A 295 8.38 4.35 18.09
CA ASP A 295 9.10 3.33 17.32
C ASP A 295 8.08 2.30 16.79
N TYR A 296 7.97 2.17 15.48
CA TYR A 296 6.98 1.27 14.87
C TYR A 296 7.18 -0.20 15.25
N ARG A 297 8.42 -0.61 15.56
CA ARG A 297 8.71 -1.95 16.11
C ARG A 297 7.97 -2.22 17.40
N GLN A 298 7.76 -1.19 18.24
CA GLN A 298 7.01 -1.33 19.49
C GLN A 298 5.51 -1.53 19.25
N ILE A 299 4.94 -0.94 18.18
CA ILE A 299 3.55 -1.21 17.77
C ILE A 299 3.41 -2.68 17.37
N HIS A 300 4.36 -3.21 16.60
CA HIS A 300 4.38 -4.61 16.22
C HIS A 300 4.47 -5.57 17.44
N LEU A 301 5.38 -5.30 18.35
CA LEU A 301 5.52 -6.12 19.57
C LEU A 301 4.30 -5.98 20.50
N LEU A 302 3.66 -4.81 20.54
CA LEU A 302 2.39 -4.61 21.24
C LEU A 302 1.28 -5.47 20.61
N ALA A 303 1.19 -5.54 19.27
CA ALA A 303 0.23 -6.40 18.59
C ALA A 303 0.38 -7.87 18.99
N HIS A 304 1.60 -8.40 19.05
CA HIS A 304 1.84 -9.77 19.53
C HIS A 304 1.37 -10.00 20.96
N ARG A 305 1.60 -9.04 21.87
CA ARG A 305 1.13 -9.13 23.27
C ARG A 305 -0.40 -9.09 23.36
N LEU A 306 -1.05 -8.20 22.62
CA LEU A 306 -2.51 -8.06 22.62
C LEU A 306 -3.19 -9.28 21.99
N ILE A 307 -2.66 -9.80 20.88
CA ILE A 307 -3.15 -11.04 20.23
C ILE A 307 -2.94 -12.23 21.18
N ALA A 308 -1.79 -12.36 21.83
CA ALA A 308 -1.56 -13.40 22.84
C ALA A 308 -2.60 -13.31 23.97
N GLY A 309 -2.93 -12.10 24.41
CA GLY A 309 -4.00 -11.86 25.39
C GLY A 309 -5.36 -12.36 24.92
N ALA A 310 -5.75 -12.03 23.69
CA ALA A 310 -7.00 -12.49 23.09
C ALA A 310 -7.05 -14.04 22.95
N LEU A 311 -5.95 -14.67 22.55
CA LEU A 311 -5.85 -16.13 22.40
C LEU A 311 -5.94 -16.86 23.76
N VAL A 312 -5.33 -16.32 24.82
CA VAL A 312 -5.40 -16.90 26.18
C VAL A 312 -6.80 -16.68 26.76
N GLN A 313 -7.37 -15.48 26.64
CA GLN A 313 -8.71 -15.17 27.15
C GLN A 313 -9.78 -16.04 26.50
N SER A 314 -9.72 -16.26 25.19
CA SER A 314 -10.69 -17.11 24.45
C SER A 314 -10.46 -18.62 24.60
N GLY A 315 -9.41 -19.03 25.32
CA GLY A 315 -9.06 -20.43 25.53
C GLY A 315 -8.49 -21.15 24.31
N VAL A 316 -8.09 -20.43 23.26
CA VAL A 316 -7.34 -20.99 22.12
C VAL A 316 -5.92 -21.35 22.53
N VAL A 317 -5.32 -20.55 23.41
CA VAL A 317 -4.02 -20.82 24.04
C VAL A 317 -4.22 -21.07 25.53
N THR A 318 -3.59 -22.12 26.05
CA THR A 318 -3.71 -22.58 27.46
C THR A 318 -2.36 -22.95 28.02
N GLY A 319 -2.26 -23.09 29.35
CA GLY A 319 -1.03 -23.54 30.04
C GLY A 319 0.09 -22.50 30.11
N CYS A 320 -0.15 -21.24 29.71
CA CYS A 320 0.77 -20.12 29.87
C CYS A 320 0.00 -18.80 30.02
N THR A 321 0.69 -17.76 30.49
CA THR A 321 0.14 -16.39 30.51
C THR A 321 0.23 -15.75 29.13
N ALA A 322 -0.46 -14.62 28.91
CA ALA A 322 -0.39 -13.85 27.65
C ALA A 322 1.05 -13.37 27.36
N GLU A 323 1.78 -12.93 28.39
CA GLU A 323 3.19 -12.52 28.27
C GLU A 323 4.06 -13.70 27.82
N GLN A 324 3.91 -14.85 28.46
CA GLN A 324 4.64 -16.07 28.08
C GLN A 324 4.29 -16.54 26.68
N ALA A 325 3.02 -16.43 26.26
CA ALA A 325 2.59 -16.76 24.90
C ALA A 325 3.24 -15.86 23.85
N ALA A 326 3.38 -14.56 24.13
CA ALA A 326 4.07 -13.63 23.25
C ALA A 326 5.59 -13.89 23.23
N GLU A 327 6.24 -14.03 24.39
CA GLU A 327 7.69 -14.24 24.52
C GLU A 327 8.16 -15.58 23.93
N ASN A 328 7.38 -16.62 24.10
CA ASN A 328 7.68 -17.96 23.54
C ASN A 328 7.35 -18.10 22.05
N GLY A 329 6.78 -17.07 21.42
CA GLY A 329 6.45 -17.08 19.99
C GLY A 329 5.12 -17.79 19.66
N VAL A 330 4.29 -18.15 20.65
CA VAL A 330 2.98 -18.77 20.39
C VAL A 330 2.05 -17.84 19.60
N SER A 331 2.09 -16.54 19.89
CA SER A 331 1.33 -15.55 19.11
C SER A 331 1.73 -15.54 17.62
N GLY A 332 2.99 -15.86 17.29
CA GLY A 332 3.48 -15.95 15.91
C GLY A 332 2.92 -17.11 15.10
N VAL A 333 2.38 -18.15 15.77
CA VAL A 333 1.67 -19.25 15.10
C VAL A 333 0.37 -18.75 14.47
N PHE A 334 -0.28 -17.77 15.12
CA PHE A 334 -1.56 -17.20 14.67
C PHE A 334 -1.42 -15.83 13.99
N PHE A 335 -0.32 -15.11 14.21
CA PHE A 335 -0.01 -13.81 13.60
C PHE A 335 1.41 -13.83 13.00
N PRO A 336 1.59 -14.37 11.78
CA PRO A 336 2.91 -14.61 11.21
C PRO A 336 3.52 -13.45 10.43
N HIS A 337 2.80 -12.34 10.21
CA HIS A 337 3.27 -11.22 9.38
C HIS A 337 3.58 -9.94 10.19
N GLY A 338 4.01 -8.88 9.52
CA GLY A 338 4.21 -7.56 10.13
C GLY A 338 2.89 -6.89 10.48
N ILE A 339 2.93 -5.96 11.45
CA ILE A 339 1.74 -5.17 11.81
C ILE A 339 1.35 -4.15 10.74
N GLY A 340 2.17 -3.96 9.71
CA GLY A 340 1.93 -3.02 8.63
C GLY A 340 3.19 -2.47 8.02
N HIS A 341 3.02 -1.43 7.21
CA HIS A 341 4.05 -0.83 6.37
C HIS A 341 3.77 0.66 6.11
N LEU A 342 4.71 1.34 5.45
CA LEU A 342 4.46 2.66 4.88
C LEU A 342 3.48 2.55 3.71
N LEU A 343 2.59 3.53 3.58
CA LEU A 343 1.61 3.63 2.50
C LEU A 343 1.73 4.98 1.79
N GLY A 344 1.50 5.00 0.47
CA GLY A 344 1.54 6.23 -0.32
C GLY A 344 1.19 6.01 -1.79
N ILE A 345 2.06 6.47 -2.69
CA ILE A 345 1.98 6.18 -4.13
C ILE A 345 2.19 4.67 -4.39
N GLN A 346 3.00 4.02 -3.58
CA GLN A 346 3.11 2.57 -3.55
C GLN A 346 2.38 2.03 -2.33
N VAL A 347 1.70 0.91 -2.48
CA VAL A 347 1.01 0.23 -1.37
C VAL A 347 2.02 -0.14 -0.30
N HIS A 348 3.01 -0.95 -0.63
CA HIS A 348 4.19 -1.14 0.21
C HIS A 348 5.20 -0.03 -0.14
N ASP A 349 5.08 1.13 0.50
CA ASP A 349 5.94 2.28 0.17
C ASP A 349 7.37 2.07 0.65
N VAL A 350 8.29 2.80 0.05
CA VAL A 350 9.75 2.59 0.16
C VAL A 350 10.35 3.14 1.44
N ALA A 351 11.60 2.76 1.75
CA ALA A 351 12.42 3.20 2.89
C ALA A 351 11.88 2.85 4.28
N GLY A 352 11.01 1.85 4.43
CA GLY A 352 10.47 1.43 5.73
C GLY A 352 11.52 0.94 6.73
N LEU A 353 12.67 0.45 6.25
CA LEU A 353 13.77 -0.05 7.10
C LEU A 353 14.94 0.92 7.23
N ALA A 354 14.96 2.01 6.44
CA ALA A 354 16.09 2.93 6.39
C ALA A 354 16.33 3.64 7.73
N ALA A 355 17.57 3.63 8.20
CA ALA A 355 17.96 4.32 9.42
C ALA A 355 18.04 5.83 9.21
N ASP A 356 18.46 6.23 8.01
CA ASP A 356 18.63 7.62 7.59
C ASP A 356 18.46 7.74 6.06
N ASP A 357 18.57 8.95 5.55
CA ASP A 357 18.42 9.28 4.13
C ASP A 357 19.62 8.90 3.25
N SER A 358 20.67 8.31 3.81
CA SER A 358 21.79 7.81 3.03
C SER A 358 21.52 6.46 2.36
N GLY A 359 20.54 5.70 2.89
CA GLY A 359 20.23 4.34 2.46
C GLY A 359 21.32 3.29 2.74
N ARG A 360 22.35 3.65 3.51
CA ARG A 360 23.50 2.77 3.78
C ARG A 360 23.25 1.79 4.92
N THR A 361 22.37 2.13 5.82
CA THR A 361 22.07 1.36 7.03
C THR A 361 20.57 1.16 7.20
N GLU A 362 20.20 0.00 7.74
CA GLU A 362 18.83 -0.33 8.10
C GLU A 362 18.68 -0.43 9.60
N ILE A 363 17.52 -0.07 10.12
CA ILE A 363 17.13 -0.35 11.49
C ILE A 363 16.72 -1.82 11.56
N PRO A 364 17.36 -2.66 12.38
CA PRO A 364 17.07 -4.09 12.40
C PRO A 364 15.65 -4.37 12.92
N ARG A 365 15.05 -5.40 12.33
CA ARG A 365 13.81 -5.97 12.84
C ARG A 365 13.99 -6.59 14.20
N PRO A 366 12.97 -6.67 15.06
CA PRO A 366 13.01 -7.47 16.28
C PRO A 366 13.34 -8.94 15.94
N ALA A 367 14.06 -9.62 16.81
CA ALA A 367 14.41 -11.03 16.60
C ALA A 367 13.15 -11.89 16.46
N GLY A 368 13.14 -12.79 15.47
CA GLY A 368 11.98 -13.64 15.16
C GLY A 368 10.92 -12.98 14.24
N HIS A 369 10.97 -11.68 13.98
CA HIS A 369 9.94 -10.93 13.24
C HIS A 369 10.40 -10.52 11.82
N ARG A 370 10.84 -11.48 11.01
CA ARG A 370 11.46 -11.25 9.70
C ARG A 370 10.56 -10.57 8.66
N TYR A 371 9.25 -10.63 8.84
CA TYR A 371 8.28 -10.08 7.88
C TYR A 371 7.84 -8.65 8.19
N LEU A 372 8.33 -8.03 9.28
CA LEU A 372 8.04 -6.63 9.56
C LEU A 372 8.66 -5.72 8.48
N ARG A 373 7.85 -4.86 7.85
CA ARG A 373 8.27 -4.01 6.71
C ARG A 373 8.66 -2.59 7.13
N LEU A 374 8.34 -2.18 8.36
CA LEU A 374 8.62 -0.85 8.88
C LEU A 374 9.30 -0.94 10.25
N THR A 375 10.46 -0.31 10.39
CA THR A 375 11.25 -0.30 11.63
C THR A 375 11.62 1.12 12.09
N ARG A 376 11.17 2.14 11.35
CA ARG A 376 11.48 3.56 11.65
C ARG A 376 10.68 4.07 12.84
N ARG A 377 11.17 5.19 13.41
CA ARG A 377 10.35 6.05 14.27
C ARG A 377 9.38 6.84 13.39
N LEU A 378 8.17 6.98 13.91
CA LEU A 378 7.11 7.72 13.18
C LEU A 378 7.35 9.22 13.31
N GLU A 379 7.13 9.92 12.20
CA GLU A 379 7.24 11.37 12.08
C GLU A 379 5.92 11.96 11.60
N PRO A 380 5.62 13.23 11.85
CA PRO A 380 4.42 13.88 11.30
C PRO A 380 4.38 13.76 9.77
N GLY A 381 3.21 13.43 9.23
CA GLY A 381 2.99 13.22 7.80
C GLY A 381 3.22 11.78 7.34
N VAL A 382 3.86 10.92 8.12
CA VAL A 382 3.98 9.49 7.76
C VAL A 382 2.60 8.83 7.82
N VAL A 383 2.25 8.06 6.79
CA VAL A 383 1.05 7.22 6.76
C VAL A 383 1.47 5.75 6.76
N VAL A 384 0.82 4.98 7.63
CA VAL A 384 1.10 3.55 7.81
C VAL A 384 -0.19 2.76 7.81
N THR A 385 -0.12 1.48 7.41
CA THR A 385 -1.17 0.52 7.69
C THR A 385 -1.04 -0.01 9.13
N ILE A 386 -2.17 -0.38 9.74
CA ILE A 386 -2.25 -1.10 11.02
C ILE A 386 -3.19 -2.29 10.80
N GLU A 387 -2.60 -3.46 10.61
CA GLU A 387 -3.24 -4.68 10.08
C GLU A 387 -3.04 -5.92 10.97
N PRO A 388 -3.40 -5.90 12.26
CA PRO A 388 -3.33 -7.12 13.04
C PRO A 388 -4.20 -8.21 12.43
N GLY A 389 -3.67 -9.43 12.42
CA GLY A 389 -4.38 -10.61 11.93
C GLY A 389 -4.28 -11.79 12.90
N LEU A 390 -5.26 -12.68 12.84
CA LEU A 390 -5.30 -13.92 13.58
C LEU A 390 -5.81 -15.01 12.65
N TYR A 391 -5.01 -16.05 12.41
CA TYR A 391 -5.30 -17.06 11.40
C TYR A 391 -5.10 -18.48 11.91
N PHE A 392 -5.86 -19.42 11.36
CA PHE A 392 -5.72 -20.85 11.61
C PHE A 392 -5.06 -21.53 10.41
N ILE A 393 -3.75 -21.25 10.20
CA ILE A 393 -2.97 -21.72 9.05
C ILE A 393 -2.43 -23.12 9.35
N ASP A 394 -2.87 -24.15 8.60
CA ASP A 394 -2.49 -25.55 8.82
C ASP A 394 -0.97 -25.75 8.91
N LEU A 395 -0.20 -25.17 7.98
CA LEU A 395 1.25 -25.28 7.97
C LEU A 395 1.89 -24.78 9.29
N LEU A 396 1.45 -23.65 9.82
CA LEU A 396 1.99 -23.09 11.06
C LEU A 396 1.52 -23.86 12.30
N LEU A 397 0.31 -24.40 12.27
CA LEU A 397 -0.23 -25.27 13.31
C LEU A 397 0.55 -26.59 13.35
N ASP A 398 0.85 -27.19 12.20
CA ASP A 398 1.67 -28.41 12.10
C ASP A 398 3.10 -28.16 12.58
N GLU A 399 3.72 -27.04 12.20
CA GLU A 399 5.02 -26.63 12.71
C GLU A 399 5.02 -26.44 14.23
N ALA A 400 3.95 -25.85 14.78
CA ALA A 400 3.80 -25.69 16.23
C ALA A 400 3.73 -27.03 16.98
N GLN A 401 3.11 -28.06 16.41
CA GLN A 401 3.14 -29.41 16.98
C GLN A 401 4.56 -29.99 17.03
N GLN A 402 5.36 -29.77 15.98
CA GLN A 402 6.70 -30.32 15.85
C GLN A 402 7.75 -29.61 16.72
N ASN A 403 7.62 -28.29 16.90
CA ASN A 403 8.59 -27.46 17.63
C ASN A 403 8.29 -27.31 19.13
N GLY A 404 7.24 -27.98 19.62
CA GLY A 404 6.85 -28.00 21.03
C GLY A 404 5.96 -26.83 21.48
N LEU A 405 5.56 -25.92 20.59
CA LEU A 405 4.58 -24.87 20.88
C LEU A 405 3.15 -25.45 20.96
N GLY A 406 2.91 -26.57 20.30
CA GLY A 406 1.62 -27.26 20.30
C GLY A 406 1.07 -27.62 21.67
N ARG A 407 1.93 -27.71 22.72
CA ARG A 407 1.52 -27.93 24.11
C ARG A 407 0.69 -26.79 24.70
N TYR A 408 0.77 -25.59 24.12
CA TYR A 408 0.02 -24.42 24.54
C TYR A 408 -1.28 -24.23 23.76
N ILE A 409 -1.52 -25.03 22.73
CA ILE A 409 -2.65 -24.89 21.81
C ILE A 409 -3.78 -25.85 22.22
N ALA A 410 -4.98 -25.30 22.40
CA ALA A 410 -6.20 -26.08 22.63
C ALA A 410 -6.73 -26.60 21.30
N TRP A 411 -6.23 -27.78 20.88
CA TRP A 411 -6.47 -28.35 19.55
C TRP A 411 -7.93 -28.63 19.22
N ASP A 412 -8.77 -28.94 20.20
CA ASP A 412 -10.21 -29.09 20.02
C ASP A 412 -10.89 -27.76 19.71
N VAL A 413 -10.44 -26.67 20.34
CA VAL A 413 -10.92 -25.32 20.04
C VAL A 413 -10.47 -24.92 18.65
N VAL A 414 -9.17 -25.06 18.33
CA VAL A 414 -8.62 -24.71 17.01
C VAL A 414 -9.38 -25.44 15.89
N ARG A 415 -9.61 -26.76 15.99
CA ARG A 415 -10.35 -27.50 14.97
C ARG A 415 -11.79 -27.00 14.75
N ARG A 416 -12.46 -26.48 15.78
CA ARG A 416 -13.78 -25.83 15.61
C ARG A 416 -13.68 -24.46 14.91
N LEU A 417 -12.57 -23.76 15.07
CA LEU A 417 -12.37 -22.42 14.52
C LEU A 417 -11.75 -22.42 13.12
N GLN A 418 -11.03 -23.45 12.71
CA GLN A 418 -10.42 -23.56 11.37
C GLN A 418 -11.38 -23.26 10.20
N PRO A 419 -12.68 -23.70 10.22
CA PRO A 419 -13.60 -23.37 9.14
C PRO A 419 -13.86 -21.87 8.93
N TYR A 420 -13.56 -21.03 9.91
CA TYR A 420 -13.67 -19.56 9.81
C TYR A 420 -12.43 -18.91 9.18
N GLY A 421 -11.33 -19.66 9.02
CA GLY A 421 -10.07 -19.24 8.38
C GLY A 421 -9.25 -18.27 9.19
N GLY A 422 -9.67 -17.03 9.28
CA GLY A 422 -8.93 -15.99 9.99
C GLY A 422 -9.66 -14.65 10.09
N ILE A 423 -9.04 -13.74 10.83
CA ILE A 423 -9.50 -12.37 11.05
C ILE A 423 -8.35 -11.42 10.69
N ARG A 424 -8.58 -10.44 9.81
CA ARG A 424 -7.71 -9.28 9.62
C ARG A 424 -8.56 -8.02 9.60
N ILE A 425 -8.09 -7.00 10.29
CA ILE A 425 -8.70 -5.67 10.31
C ILE A 425 -7.56 -4.69 10.08
N GLU A 426 -7.66 -3.91 9.03
CA GLU A 426 -6.61 -3.00 8.57
C GLU A 426 -7.14 -1.62 8.31
N ASP A 427 -6.45 -0.63 8.83
CA ASP A 427 -6.71 0.78 8.61
C ASP A 427 -5.45 1.52 8.17
N ASP A 428 -5.63 2.51 7.31
CA ASP A 428 -4.64 3.52 6.94
C ASP A 428 -4.62 4.62 8.00
N VAL A 429 -3.49 4.84 8.64
CA VAL A 429 -3.36 5.76 9.78
C VAL A 429 -2.26 6.78 9.53
N ALA A 430 -2.60 8.06 9.56
CA ALA A 430 -1.66 9.15 9.42
C ALA A 430 -1.14 9.61 10.81
N CYS A 431 0.17 9.68 10.93
CA CYS A 431 0.85 10.27 12.08
C CYS A 431 0.76 11.80 11.98
N THR A 432 -0.02 12.44 12.85
CA THR A 432 -0.22 13.89 12.83
C THR A 432 0.75 14.63 13.73
N ALA A 433 0.98 15.91 13.45
CA ALA A 433 1.82 16.77 14.32
C ALA A 433 1.19 17.05 15.69
N SER A 434 -0.14 16.94 15.83
CA SER A 434 -0.85 17.13 17.10
C SER A 434 -0.68 15.97 18.07
N GLY A 435 -0.16 14.82 17.60
CA GLY A 435 0.01 13.59 18.38
C GLY A 435 -1.20 12.66 18.40
N ALA A 436 -2.40 13.12 18.08
CA ALA A 436 -3.56 12.26 17.84
C ALA A 436 -3.52 11.76 16.39
N PRO A 437 -3.52 10.44 16.12
CA PRO A 437 -3.50 9.93 14.75
C PRO A 437 -4.81 10.25 14.03
N GLU A 438 -4.73 10.42 12.70
CA GLU A 438 -5.90 10.46 11.83
C GLU A 438 -6.08 9.07 11.20
N ASN A 439 -7.23 8.43 11.42
CA ASN A 439 -7.56 7.14 10.83
C ASN A 439 -8.35 7.39 9.54
N LEU A 440 -7.66 7.39 8.39
CA LEU A 440 -8.24 7.70 7.08
C LEU A 440 -9.35 6.73 6.71
N THR A 441 -9.18 5.46 7.08
CA THR A 441 -10.13 4.39 6.78
C THR A 441 -11.42 4.54 7.58
N ARG A 442 -11.33 4.72 8.92
CA ARG A 442 -12.52 4.87 9.77
C ARG A 442 -13.29 6.14 9.46
N ASP A 443 -12.58 7.23 9.19
CA ASP A 443 -13.18 8.49 8.77
C ASP A 443 -13.90 8.37 7.41
N ALA A 444 -13.38 7.52 6.51
CA ALA A 444 -14.01 7.21 5.24
C ALA A 444 -15.29 6.38 5.42
N PHE A 445 -15.24 5.30 6.22
CA PHE A 445 -16.43 4.49 6.52
C PHE A 445 -17.53 5.31 7.19
N ALA A 446 -17.20 6.23 8.10
CA ALA A 446 -18.18 7.11 8.74
C ALA A 446 -18.93 8.03 7.77
N LYS A 447 -18.41 8.26 6.56
CA LYS A 447 -19.03 9.08 5.52
C LYS A 447 -19.92 8.28 4.56
N VAL A 448 -19.76 6.95 4.49
CA VAL A 448 -20.48 6.08 3.55
C VAL A 448 -21.48 5.14 4.24
N ALA A 449 -21.49 5.10 5.59
CA ALA A 449 -22.38 4.31 6.44
C ALA A 449 -23.83 4.84 6.41
#